data_6566e3f5e6a454f894893063c0c63eab
#
_entry.id   6566e3f5e6a454f894893063c0c63eab
#
_cell.length_a   1.000
_cell.length_b   1.000
_cell.length_c   1.000
_cell.angle_alpha   90.00
_cell.angle_beta   90.00
_cell.angle_gamma   90.00
#
_symmetry.space_group_name_H-M   'P 1'
#
loop_
_entity.id
_entity.type
_entity.pdbx_description
1 polymer ?
#
loop_
_entity_poly.entity_id
_entity_poly.type
_entity_poly.pdbx_seq_one_letter_code
_entity_poly.pdbx_strand_id
1 'polypeptide(L)'
;MKYYLGIDIGGTHIKGGIVNLLTNDIHQNILSHEELNATDSTSSIITKVRKVITDIQACMPLSKLGGIGIAMPGPCDYAKGIVAIYGVPKFQSLFGLNLKEEIKKVSDLNTVFINDASAYALGEYYAGAAKDTSRSIIVTIGTGLGSTFLENDTVLNELTEGIPEHGYLYNIPYRDGMADDFFSTRWFVNTWNMLFPDKKVTGVKEIALRASNGDNNAQSLFENFASNFVEFITPFLLNFKPEKLIIGGNIAKASDFFLDNIQFQLKKLNLITKIDICKLWDMSPLIGSAIYTSNILENMENTKEKRHTQQFIAPTNSTATPSGEYDIYPAFPLGKGKIGKGINQLADWIEKHSQIKIDGYIGVFWDELIIKLGEELRKRGKNVRFFHSSVAMKDPQTIEKMIAPYLGGDNPLFGTITDKHLVNWFDENKLNSIQPDPEADLNIFIGTGAALSQWKAPLIYIDIPKNEIQFRMRAGAINNLGLDYRKDNQQAYKQLYFVDWIVLNKHKKQCLPLIDLLIDGQREWDELLMISGNDLREGLHKMSRNFFRVRPWFEPCLLYTSDAA
;
A
#
# COMPACT_ATOMS: atom_id res chain seq x y z
N MET A 1 23.08 8.07 -4.32
CA MET A 1 23.81 6.76 -4.45
C MET A 1 23.78 6.29 -5.90
N LYS A 2 24.68 5.39 -6.30
CA LYS A 2 24.82 4.94 -7.70
C LYS A 2 24.15 3.59 -7.98
N TYR A 3 24.01 2.74 -6.97
CA TYR A 3 23.53 1.36 -7.10
C TYR A 3 22.31 1.14 -6.23
N TYR A 4 21.33 0.43 -6.77
CA TYR A 4 20.08 0.06 -6.08
C TYR A 4 19.78 -1.41 -6.33
N LEU A 5 19.09 -2.07 -5.39
CA LEU A 5 18.54 -3.38 -5.62
C LEU A 5 17.18 -3.25 -6.30
N GLY A 6 16.99 -3.95 -7.41
CA GLY A 6 15.68 -4.18 -8.01
C GLY A 6 15.24 -5.61 -7.77
N ILE A 7 14.05 -5.81 -7.25
CA ILE A 7 13.47 -7.13 -6.95
C ILE A 7 12.12 -7.24 -7.66
N ASP A 8 11.88 -8.37 -8.31
CA ASP A 8 10.60 -8.72 -8.91
C ASP A 8 10.02 -9.95 -8.21
N ILE A 9 8.85 -9.79 -7.60
CA ILE A 9 8.10 -10.87 -6.92
C ILE A 9 6.95 -11.30 -7.82
N GLY A 10 7.22 -12.25 -8.71
CA GLY A 10 6.20 -12.85 -9.58
C GLY A 10 5.45 -14.01 -8.93
N GLY A 11 4.48 -14.57 -9.65
CA GLY A 11 3.69 -15.71 -9.15
C GLY A 11 4.43 -17.04 -9.09
N THR A 12 5.52 -17.18 -9.86
CA THR A 12 6.27 -18.43 -10.02
C THR A 12 7.76 -18.29 -9.67
N HIS A 13 8.22 -17.08 -9.45
CA HIS A 13 9.63 -16.81 -9.14
C HIS A 13 9.79 -15.47 -8.43
N ILE A 14 10.91 -15.34 -7.72
CA ILE A 14 11.43 -14.08 -7.22
C ILE A 14 12.79 -13.88 -7.89
N LYS A 15 12.97 -12.74 -8.52
CA LYS A 15 14.23 -12.37 -9.16
C LYS A 15 14.72 -11.06 -8.58
N GLY A 16 16.03 -10.93 -8.42
CA GLY A 16 16.62 -9.68 -7.95
C GLY A 16 17.95 -9.40 -8.62
N GLY A 17 18.35 -8.13 -8.63
CA GLY A 17 19.63 -7.71 -9.19
C GLY A 17 20.10 -6.35 -8.70
N ILE A 18 21.40 -6.07 -8.87
CA ILE A 18 21.97 -4.75 -8.62
C ILE A 18 21.89 -3.94 -9.89
N VAL A 19 21.19 -2.80 -9.82
CA VAL A 19 21.04 -1.85 -10.93
C VAL A 19 22.02 -0.70 -10.76
N ASN A 20 22.76 -0.41 -11.82
CA ASN A 20 23.60 0.79 -11.93
C ASN A 20 22.80 1.92 -12.57
N LEU A 21 22.44 2.92 -11.81
CA LEU A 21 21.62 4.06 -12.28
C LEU A 21 22.33 4.97 -13.29
N LEU A 22 23.64 4.91 -13.44
CA LEU A 22 24.35 5.69 -14.47
C LEU A 22 24.21 5.09 -15.86
N THR A 23 24.04 3.79 -15.94
CA THR A 23 23.88 3.06 -17.21
C THR A 23 22.46 2.55 -17.40
N ASN A 24 21.65 2.60 -16.35
CA ASN A 24 20.31 1.99 -16.26
C ASN A 24 20.33 0.51 -16.67
N ASP A 25 21.29 -0.24 -16.16
CA ASP A 25 21.48 -1.65 -16.48
C ASP A 25 21.88 -2.47 -15.23
N ILE A 26 21.77 -3.79 -15.33
CA ILE A 26 22.19 -4.71 -14.26
C ILE A 26 23.71 -4.66 -14.12
N HIS A 27 24.19 -4.37 -12.92
CA HIS A 27 25.60 -4.24 -12.63
C HIS A 27 26.30 -5.61 -12.64
N GLN A 28 27.25 -5.81 -13.55
CA GLN A 28 28.08 -7.01 -13.66
C GLN A 28 27.29 -8.33 -13.69
N ASN A 29 26.06 -8.32 -14.19
CA ASN A 29 25.15 -9.47 -14.18
C ASN A 29 24.92 -10.08 -12.78
N ILE A 30 25.01 -9.27 -11.72
CA ILE A 30 24.71 -9.71 -10.35
C ILE A 30 23.20 -9.91 -10.25
N LEU A 31 22.79 -11.16 -10.23
CA LEU A 31 21.40 -11.61 -10.17
C LEU A 31 21.25 -12.71 -9.12
N SER A 32 20.11 -12.77 -8.46
CA SER A 32 19.65 -13.91 -7.66
C SER A 32 18.24 -14.29 -8.10
N HIS A 33 17.90 -15.56 -7.95
CA HIS A 33 16.62 -16.10 -8.39
C HIS A 33 16.20 -17.25 -7.46
N GLU A 34 14.92 -17.24 -7.06
CA GLU A 34 14.26 -18.34 -6.34
C GLU A 34 12.96 -18.72 -7.05
N GLU A 35 12.72 -20.02 -7.17
CA GLU A 35 11.41 -20.51 -7.59
C GLU A 35 10.37 -20.28 -6.48
N LEU A 36 9.18 -19.85 -6.87
CA LEU A 36 8.10 -19.52 -5.97
C LEU A 36 6.82 -20.25 -6.39
N ASN A 37 6.07 -20.73 -5.42
CA ASN A 37 4.65 -21.01 -5.59
C ASN A 37 3.86 -19.96 -4.80
N ALA A 38 3.13 -19.10 -5.50
CA ALA A 38 2.36 -18.02 -4.87
C ALA A 38 1.23 -18.49 -3.95
N THR A 39 0.97 -19.80 -3.86
CA THR A 39 0.03 -20.42 -2.91
C THR A 39 0.71 -21.01 -1.68
N ASP A 40 2.05 -20.86 -1.56
CA ASP A 40 2.81 -21.32 -0.41
C ASP A 40 2.41 -20.55 0.87
N SER A 41 2.86 -21.07 2.03
CA SER A 41 2.69 -20.40 3.31
C SER A 41 3.42 -19.05 3.36
N THR A 42 2.95 -18.16 4.21
CA THR A 42 3.58 -16.86 4.49
C THR A 42 5.07 -17.01 4.75
N SER A 43 5.47 -17.91 5.64
CA SER A 43 6.88 -18.13 5.97
C SER A 43 7.71 -18.63 4.79
N SER A 44 7.19 -19.53 3.95
CA SER A 44 7.89 -20.02 2.75
C SER A 44 8.17 -18.87 1.79
N ILE A 45 7.17 -18.06 1.47
CA ILE A 45 7.30 -16.92 0.55
C ILE A 45 8.31 -15.90 1.11
N ILE A 46 8.16 -15.50 2.38
CA ILE A 46 9.02 -14.51 3.02
C ILE A 46 10.48 -14.99 3.08
N THR A 47 10.71 -16.26 3.38
CA THR A 47 12.07 -16.83 3.41
C THR A 47 12.75 -16.70 2.06
N LYS A 48 12.05 -16.98 0.95
CA LYS A 48 12.58 -16.84 -0.41
C LYS A 48 12.86 -15.39 -0.79
N VAL A 49 11.94 -14.46 -0.43
CA VAL A 49 12.15 -13.01 -0.63
C VAL A 49 13.42 -12.54 0.08
N ARG A 50 13.55 -12.89 1.36
CA ARG A 50 14.73 -12.52 2.16
C ARG A 50 16.01 -13.13 1.61
N LYS A 51 15.96 -14.38 1.16
CA LYS A 51 17.12 -15.07 0.57
C LYS A 51 17.63 -14.31 -0.66
N VAL A 52 16.76 -13.97 -1.62
CA VAL A 52 17.15 -13.20 -2.81
C VAL A 52 17.80 -11.87 -2.42
N ILE A 53 17.23 -11.14 -1.45
CA ILE A 53 17.79 -9.86 -0.98
C ILE A 53 19.18 -10.08 -0.36
N THR A 54 19.34 -11.07 0.51
CA THR A 54 20.60 -11.35 1.21
C THR A 54 21.69 -11.78 0.24
N ASP A 55 21.37 -12.65 -0.71
CA ASP A 55 22.30 -13.13 -1.73
C ASP A 55 22.87 -11.97 -2.57
N ILE A 56 22.00 -11.03 -2.96
CA ILE A 56 22.43 -9.88 -3.76
C ILE A 56 23.22 -8.88 -2.91
N GLN A 57 22.81 -8.62 -1.69
CA GLN A 57 23.51 -7.70 -0.79
C GLN A 57 24.93 -8.20 -0.46
N ALA A 58 25.15 -9.51 -0.41
CA ALA A 58 26.47 -10.09 -0.19
C ALA A 58 27.46 -9.77 -1.32
N CYS A 59 26.97 -9.39 -2.51
CA CYS A 59 27.81 -9.09 -3.66
C CYS A 59 28.40 -7.68 -3.68
N MET A 60 27.90 -6.75 -2.81
CA MET A 60 28.37 -5.37 -2.78
C MET A 60 28.25 -4.77 -1.36
N PRO A 61 29.25 -3.94 -0.92
CA PRO A 61 29.15 -3.25 0.36
C PRO A 61 27.88 -2.41 0.48
N LEU A 62 27.16 -2.53 1.61
CA LEU A 62 25.91 -1.80 1.87
C LEU A 62 26.05 -0.28 1.72
N SER A 63 27.24 0.28 2.05
CA SER A 63 27.54 1.71 1.89
C SER A 63 27.48 2.22 0.44
N LYS A 64 27.47 1.33 -0.55
CA LYS A 64 27.35 1.67 -1.98
C LYS A 64 25.90 1.55 -2.49
N LEU A 65 25.03 0.91 -1.72
CA LEU A 65 23.63 0.66 -2.09
C LEU A 65 22.74 1.79 -1.55
N GLY A 66 21.87 2.34 -2.41
CA GLY A 66 20.98 3.44 -2.08
C GLY A 66 19.63 3.00 -1.49
N GLY A 67 19.15 1.82 -1.88
CA GLY A 67 17.85 1.30 -1.47
C GLY A 67 17.44 0.03 -2.19
N ILE A 68 16.25 -0.47 -1.87
CA ILE A 68 15.63 -1.67 -2.45
C ILE A 68 14.31 -1.29 -3.10
N GLY A 69 14.17 -1.55 -4.39
CA GLY A 69 12.91 -1.45 -5.12
C GLY A 69 12.26 -2.82 -5.25
N ILE A 70 11.00 -2.93 -4.84
CA ILE A 70 10.22 -4.17 -4.92
C ILE A 70 9.08 -3.98 -5.93
N ALA A 71 9.17 -4.69 -7.03
CA ALA A 71 8.06 -4.87 -7.96
C ALA A 71 7.22 -6.07 -7.52
N MET A 72 5.92 -5.90 -7.34
CA MET A 72 5.01 -6.99 -6.99
C MET A 72 3.60 -6.76 -7.51
N PRO A 73 2.84 -7.85 -7.78
CA PRO A 73 1.46 -7.72 -8.23
C PRO A 73 0.58 -7.09 -7.16
N GLY A 74 -0.48 -6.40 -7.63
CA GLY A 74 -1.49 -5.82 -6.76
C GLY A 74 -2.72 -6.74 -6.56
N PRO A 75 -3.65 -6.26 -5.72
CA PRO A 75 -3.59 -4.99 -4.98
C PRO A 75 -2.60 -5.01 -3.79
N CYS A 76 -1.93 -3.87 -3.59
CA CYS A 76 -0.99 -3.65 -2.49
C CYS A 76 -1.03 -2.17 -2.09
N ASP A 77 -0.95 -1.86 -0.80
CA ASP A 77 -0.60 -0.51 -0.37
C ASP A 77 0.91 -0.33 -0.59
N TYR A 78 1.28 0.12 -1.80
CA TYR A 78 2.68 0.24 -2.20
C TYR A 78 3.46 1.27 -1.38
N ALA A 79 2.80 2.30 -0.86
CA ALA A 79 3.44 3.29 0.00
C ALA A 79 3.93 2.68 1.32
N LYS A 80 3.14 1.76 1.88
CA LYS A 80 3.41 1.12 3.17
C LYS A 80 4.00 -0.29 3.05
N GLY A 81 3.94 -0.90 1.86
CA GLY A 81 4.34 -2.28 1.64
C GLY A 81 3.40 -3.31 2.26
N ILE A 82 2.08 -3.01 2.31
CA ILE A 82 1.06 -3.90 2.89
C ILE A 82 0.33 -4.64 1.77
N VAL A 83 0.39 -5.97 1.81
CA VAL A 83 -0.24 -6.82 0.79
C VAL A 83 -1.76 -6.84 0.97
N ALA A 84 -2.50 -6.46 -0.08
CA ALA A 84 -3.97 -6.38 -0.06
C ALA A 84 -4.64 -7.37 -1.04
N ILE A 85 -3.92 -8.38 -1.52
CA ILE A 85 -4.43 -9.41 -2.43
C ILE A 85 -5.39 -10.31 -1.67
N TYR A 86 -6.66 -10.32 -2.08
CA TYR A 86 -7.75 -11.04 -1.41
C TYR A 86 -8.67 -11.77 -2.41
N GLY A 87 -9.19 -12.92 -2.01
CA GLY A 87 -10.18 -13.67 -2.79
C GLY A 87 -9.64 -14.44 -3.99
N VAL A 88 -8.31 -14.48 -4.15
CA VAL A 88 -7.62 -15.29 -5.16
C VAL A 88 -6.52 -16.12 -4.48
N PRO A 89 -6.22 -17.35 -4.95
CA PRO A 89 -5.22 -18.21 -4.30
C PRO A 89 -3.82 -17.60 -4.28
N LYS A 90 -3.47 -16.83 -5.32
CA LYS A 90 -2.15 -16.22 -5.49
C LYS A 90 -1.90 -15.19 -4.38
N PHE A 91 -0.88 -15.40 -3.54
CA PHE A 91 -0.46 -14.54 -2.41
C PHE A 91 -1.54 -14.29 -1.34
N GLN A 92 -2.60 -15.10 -1.27
CA GLN A 92 -3.63 -14.98 -0.24
C GLN A 92 -3.04 -15.09 1.18
N SER A 93 -2.02 -15.91 1.35
CA SER A 93 -1.33 -16.08 2.65
C SER A 93 -0.62 -14.81 3.14
N LEU A 94 -0.34 -13.87 2.25
CA LEU A 94 0.28 -12.58 2.60
C LEU A 94 -0.75 -11.47 2.89
N PHE A 95 -2.05 -11.74 2.77
CA PHE A 95 -3.07 -10.70 2.96
C PHE A 95 -2.95 -10.01 4.32
N GLY A 96 -2.84 -8.69 4.31
CA GLY A 96 -2.68 -7.86 5.51
C GLY A 96 -1.25 -7.78 6.07
N LEU A 97 -0.30 -8.57 5.54
CA LEU A 97 1.07 -8.57 6.00
C LEU A 97 1.80 -7.28 5.58
N ASN A 98 2.55 -6.70 6.51
CA ASN A 98 3.49 -5.63 6.20
C ASN A 98 4.82 -6.22 5.70
N LEU A 99 4.97 -6.30 4.37
CA LEU A 99 6.16 -6.88 3.72
C LEU A 99 7.42 -6.02 3.92
N LYS A 100 7.27 -4.71 4.08
CA LYS A 100 8.38 -3.79 4.35
C LYS A 100 9.09 -4.16 5.65
N GLU A 101 8.32 -4.48 6.70
CA GLU A 101 8.87 -4.95 7.97
C GLU A 101 9.54 -6.33 7.86
N GLU A 102 9.02 -7.19 7.01
CA GLU A 102 9.64 -8.49 6.77
C GLU A 102 11.01 -8.34 6.10
N ILE A 103 11.15 -7.39 5.17
CA ILE A 103 12.43 -7.09 4.51
C ILE A 103 13.40 -6.43 5.47
N LYS A 104 12.91 -5.56 6.36
CA LYS A 104 13.75 -4.90 7.36
C LYS A 104 14.48 -5.88 8.31
N LYS A 105 13.98 -7.10 8.46
CA LYS A 105 14.65 -8.15 9.25
C LYS A 105 15.99 -8.63 8.66
N VAL A 106 16.24 -8.35 7.39
CA VAL A 106 17.47 -8.78 6.67
C VAL A 106 18.23 -7.64 6.01
N SER A 107 17.65 -6.44 5.98
CA SER A 107 18.27 -5.27 5.35
C SER A 107 17.82 -3.97 6.02
N ASP A 108 18.77 -3.10 6.33
CA ASP A 108 18.51 -1.74 6.83
C ASP A 108 18.34 -0.71 5.70
N LEU A 109 18.42 -1.13 4.44
CA LEU A 109 18.19 -0.24 3.31
C LEU A 109 16.73 0.17 3.21
N ASN A 110 16.49 1.44 2.83
CA ASN A 110 15.15 1.91 2.54
C ASN A 110 14.51 1.08 1.43
N THR A 111 13.30 0.58 1.69
CA THR A 111 12.55 -0.27 0.75
C THR A 111 11.33 0.48 0.23
N VAL A 112 11.17 0.51 -1.09
CA VAL A 112 10.04 1.12 -1.81
C VAL A 112 9.37 0.05 -2.66
N PHE A 113 8.04 0.07 -2.70
CA PHE A 113 7.23 -0.88 -3.46
C PHE A 113 6.57 -0.21 -4.65
N ILE A 114 6.40 -0.96 -5.73
CA ILE A 114 5.72 -0.53 -6.95
C ILE A 114 4.98 -1.72 -7.56
N ASN A 115 3.90 -1.45 -8.31
CA ASN A 115 3.22 -2.48 -9.09
C ASN A 115 4.17 -3.10 -10.13
N ASP A 116 4.08 -4.41 -10.36
CA ASP A 116 4.95 -5.17 -11.26
C ASP A 116 4.89 -4.67 -12.73
N ALA A 117 3.68 -4.39 -13.26
CA ALA A 117 3.52 -3.84 -14.60
C ALA A 117 4.06 -2.41 -14.70
N SER A 118 3.90 -1.59 -13.65
CA SER A 118 4.45 -0.24 -13.60
C SER A 118 5.98 -0.26 -13.54
N ALA A 119 6.57 -1.14 -12.74
CA ALA A 119 8.02 -1.33 -12.72
C ALA A 119 8.53 -1.80 -14.08
N TYR A 120 7.83 -2.75 -14.71
CA TYR A 120 8.16 -3.20 -16.06
C TYR A 120 8.18 -2.04 -17.07
N ALA A 121 7.14 -1.20 -17.04
CA ALA A 121 7.01 -0.07 -17.92
C ALA A 121 8.11 0.97 -17.72
N LEU A 122 8.45 1.31 -16.48
CA LEU A 122 9.55 2.23 -16.17
C LEU A 122 10.91 1.67 -16.63
N GLY A 123 11.15 0.37 -16.49
CA GLY A 123 12.35 -0.25 -17.05
C GLY A 123 12.47 -0.08 -18.55
N GLU A 124 11.39 -0.36 -19.29
CA GLU A 124 11.34 -0.18 -20.74
C GLU A 124 11.43 1.31 -21.14
N TYR A 125 10.94 2.23 -20.31
CA TYR A 125 11.07 3.66 -20.54
C TYR A 125 12.52 4.15 -20.37
N TYR A 126 13.19 3.78 -19.31
CA TYR A 126 14.54 4.28 -19.02
C TYR A 126 15.65 3.61 -19.84
N ALA A 127 15.50 2.33 -20.17
CA ALA A 127 16.57 1.55 -20.81
C ALA A 127 16.13 0.65 -21.99
N GLY A 128 14.81 0.55 -22.25
CA GLY A 128 14.26 -0.40 -23.21
C GLY A 128 13.61 0.20 -24.45
N ALA A 129 12.49 -0.39 -24.86
CA ALA A 129 11.80 -0.07 -26.10
C ALA A 129 10.99 1.25 -26.05
N ALA A 130 10.57 1.69 -24.86
CA ALA A 130 9.83 2.93 -24.67
C ALA A 130 10.75 4.15 -24.44
N LYS A 131 12.07 3.99 -24.52
CA LYS A 131 13.01 5.08 -24.37
C LYS A 131 12.74 6.21 -25.37
N ASP A 132 12.91 7.44 -24.89
CA ASP A 132 12.75 8.69 -25.66
C ASP A 132 11.31 8.92 -26.19
N THR A 133 10.28 8.38 -25.51
CA THR A 133 8.87 8.65 -25.79
C THR A 133 8.27 9.61 -24.76
N SER A 134 7.40 10.52 -25.19
CA SER A 134 6.62 11.36 -24.27
C SER A 134 5.41 10.63 -23.74
N ARG A 135 4.75 9.84 -24.58
CA ARG A 135 3.59 9.01 -24.20
C ARG A 135 3.76 7.59 -24.71
N SER A 136 3.57 6.63 -23.82
CA SER A 136 3.59 5.21 -24.18
C SER A 136 2.60 4.38 -23.38
N ILE A 137 2.09 3.32 -24.01
CA ILE A 137 1.36 2.25 -23.35
C ILE A 137 2.27 1.02 -23.36
N ILE A 138 2.47 0.43 -22.21
CA ILE A 138 3.20 -0.83 -22.08
C ILE A 138 2.21 -1.89 -21.60
N VAL A 139 2.14 -3.00 -22.34
CA VAL A 139 1.34 -4.16 -21.95
C VAL A 139 2.25 -5.37 -21.76
N THR A 140 2.01 -6.12 -20.70
CA THR A 140 2.67 -7.40 -20.45
C THR A 140 1.67 -8.53 -20.59
N ILE A 141 1.88 -9.42 -21.56
CA ILE A 141 0.98 -10.53 -21.84
C ILE A 141 1.68 -11.84 -21.47
N GLY A 142 1.20 -12.45 -20.38
CA GLY A 142 1.79 -13.66 -19.84
C GLY A 142 0.75 -14.54 -19.17
N THR A 143 0.89 -14.87 -17.89
CA THR A 143 -0.15 -15.57 -17.12
C THR A 143 -1.46 -14.76 -17.10
N GLY A 144 -1.34 -13.44 -17.05
CA GLY A 144 -2.41 -12.46 -17.19
C GLY A 144 -1.97 -11.27 -18.04
N LEU A 145 -2.86 -10.26 -18.13
CA LEU A 145 -2.66 -9.01 -18.82
C LEU A 145 -2.25 -7.92 -17.83
N GLY A 146 -0.99 -7.47 -17.86
CA GLY A 146 -0.56 -6.25 -17.18
C GLY A 146 -0.56 -5.07 -18.13
N SER A 147 -0.74 -3.85 -17.60
CA SER A 147 -0.69 -2.64 -18.41
C SER A 147 -0.25 -1.44 -17.59
N THR A 148 0.36 -0.47 -18.27
CA THR A 148 0.75 0.81 -17.69
C THR A 148 0.71 1.88 -18.77
N PHE A 149 0.16 3.03 -18.41
CA PHE A 149 0.16 4.25 -19.22
C PHE A 149 1.23 5.18 -18.66
N LEU A 150 2.15 5.63 -19.52
CA LEU A 150 3.22 6.55 -19.16
C LEU A 150 3.10 7.87 -19.90
N GLU A 151 3.25 8.97 -19.17
CA GLU A 151 3.56 10.27 -19.73
C GLU A 151 4.91 10.71 -19.19
N ASN A 152 5.92 10.74 -20.05
CA ASN A 152 7.33 10.77 -19.68
C ASN A 152 7.66 9.61 -18.71
N ASP A 153 8.23 9.89 -17.53
CA ASP A 153 8.54 8.92 -16.48
C ASP A 153 7.43 8.76 -15.43
N THR A 154 6.28 9.37 -15.66
CA THR A 154 5.15 9.34 -14.72
C THR A 154 4.16 8.23 -15.09
N VAL A 155 3.93 7.33 -14.14
CA VAL A 155 2.87 6.33 -14.22
C VAL A 155 1.52 7.00 -13.98
N LEU A 156 0.61 6.90 -14.95
CA LEU A 156 -0.72 7.50 -14.87
C LEU A 156 -1.71 6.51 -14.26
N ASN A 157 -2.24 6.86 -13.08
CA ASN A 157 -3.12 6.00 -12.29
C ASN A 157 -4.55 6.57 -12.15
N GLU A 158 -4.77 7.81 -12.57
CA GLU A 158 -6.06 8.46 -12.41
C GLU A 158 -6.99 8.12 -13.57
N LEU A 159 -8.26 7.84 -13.25
CA LEU A 159 -9.31 7.65 -14.24
C LEU A 159 -9.56 8.96 -14.98
N THR A 160 -9.11 9.01 -16.24
CA THR A 160 -9.33 10.12 -17.16
C THR A 160 -9.76 9.59 -18.52
N GLU A 161 -10.17 10.48 -19.42
CA GLU A 161 -10.53 10.05 -20.78
C GLU A 161 -9.35 9.35 -21.46
N GLY A 162 -9.52 8.07 -21.80
CA GLY A 162 -8.51 7.23 -22.44
C GLY A 162 -7.56 6.48 -21.50
N ILE A 163 -7.66 6.69 -20.17
CA ILE A 163 -6.87 5.96 -19.17
C ILE A 163 -7.85 5.31 -18.20
N PRO A 164 -7.89 3.98 -18.09
CA PRO A 164 -8.72 3.30 -17.09
C PRO A 164 -8.16 3.51 -15.68
N GLU A 165 -8.98 3.22 -14.68
CA GLU A 165 -8.59 3.31 -13.27
C GLU A 165 -7.29 2.54 -13.01
N HIS A 166 -6.33 3.19 -12.37
CA HIS A 166 -4.96 2.69 -12.13
C HIS A 166 -4.17 2.32 -13.40
N GLY A 167 -4.65 2.69 -14.60
CA GLY A 167 -4.05 2.26 -15.86
C GLY A 167 -4.25 0.77 -16.16
N TYR A 168 -5.18 0.09 -15.50
CA TYR A 168 -5.36 -1.35 -15.62
C TYR A 168 -6.30 -1.74 -16.76
N LEU A 169 -5.79 -2.50 -17.72
CA LEU A 169 -6.57 -3.05 -18.82
C LEU A 169 -7.17 -4.43 -18.52
N TYR A 170 -6.62 -5.20 -17.60
CA TYR A 170 -7.00 -6.58 -17.35
C TYR A 170 -8.48 -6.76 -16.95
N ASN A 171 -9.04 -5.79 -16.23
CA ASN A 171 -10.42 -5.81 -15.71
C ASN A 171 -11.41 -5.02 -16.57
N ILE A 172 -11.00 -4.59 -17.76
CA ILE A 172 -11.91 -3.93 -18.71
C ILE A 172 -12.81 -5.00 -19.34
N PRO A 173 -14.14 -4.79 -19.36
CA PRO A 173 -15.06 -5.68 -20.04
C PRO A 173 -14.71 -5.83 -21.53
N TYR A 174 -14.61 -7.05 -22.01
CA TYR A 174 -14.38 -7.37 -23.40
C TYR A 174 -15.18 -8.61 -23.81
N ARG A 175 -16.07 -8.44 -24.76
CA ARG A 175 -17.02 -9.48 -25.22
C ARG A 175 -17.84 -10.06 -24.04
N ASP A 176 -17.74 -11.35 -23.80
CA ASP A 176 -18.45 -12.10 -22.76
C ASP A 176 -17.64 -12.28 -21.45
N GLY A 177 -16.50 -11.58 -21.32
CA GLY A 177 -15.62 -11.64 -20.16
C GLY A 177 -14.85 -10.36 -19.91
N MET A 178 -13.67 -10.50 -19.31
CA MET A 178 -12.71 -9.41 -19.09
C MET A 178 -11.53 -9.54 -20.06
N ALA A 179 -10.81 -8.46 -20.29
CA ALA A 179 -9.64 -8.47 -21.18
C ALA A 179 -8.60 -9.54 -20.79
N ASP A 180 -8.41 -9.81 -19.50
CA ASP A 180 -7.50 -10.85 -18.99
C ASP A 180 -7.89 -12.27 -19.45
N ASP A 181 -9.17 -12.52 -19.71
CA ASP A 181 -9.66 -13.80 -20.20
C ASP A 181 -9.26 -14.04 -21.67
N PHE A 182 -9.03 -12.97 -22.43
CA PHE A 182 -8.71 -13.04 -23.88
C PHE A 182 -7.23 -12.77 -24.16
N PHE A 183 -6.51 -12.04 -23.30
CA PHE A 183 -5.13 -11.64 -23.53
C PHE A 183 -4.19 -12.23 -22.45
N SER A 184 -4.22 -13.57 -22.34
CA SER A 184 -3.39 -14.31 -21.38
C SER A 184 -3.02 -15.70 -21.92
N THR A 185 -2.05 -16.35 -21.29
CA THR A 185 -1.69 -17.75 -21.59
C THR A 185 -2.91 -18.69 -21.51
N ARG A 186 -3.84 -18.41 -20.59
CA ARG A 186 -5.07 -19.22 -20.42
C ARG A 186 -5.92 -19.22 -21.68
N TRP A 187 -6.07 -18.07 -22.34
CA TRP A 187 -6.84 -17.96 -23.57
C TRP A 187 -6.28 -18.87 -24.66
N PHE A 188 -4.97 -18.80 -24.90
CA PHE A 188 -4.31 -19.64 -25.90
C PHE A 188 -4.49 -21.13 -25.63
N VAL A 189 -4.21 -21.55 -24.40
CA VAL A 189 -4.27 -22.97 -23.97
C VAL A 189 -5.71 -23.49 -24.01
N ASN A 190 -6.66 -22.74 -23.49
CA ASN A 190 -8.07 -23.14 -23.45
C ASN A 190 -8.66 -23.21 -24.87
N THR A 191 -8.41 -22.18 -25.69
CA THR A 191 -8.90 -22.14 -27.07
C THR A 191 -8.32 -23.29 -27.90
N TRP A 192 -7.01 -23.51 -27.80
CA TRP A 192 -6.36 -24.63 -28.49
C TRP A 192 -6.93 -25.98 -28.05
N ASN A 193 -7.01 -26.23 -26.74
CA ASN A 193 -7.47 -27.50 -26.19
C ASN A 193 -8.96 -27.77 -26.45
N MET A 194 -9.75 -26.72 -26.59
CA MET A 194 -11.16 -26.82 -27.02
C MET A 194 -11.27 -27.19 -28.50
N LEU A 195 -10.47 -26.57 -29.36
CA LEU A 195 -10.50 -26.82 -30.81
C LEU A 195 -9.82 -28.15 -31.18
N PHE A 196 -8.80 -28.56 -30.43
CA PHE A 196 -7.97 -29.74 -30.73
C PHE A 196 -7.80 -30.65 -29.48
N PRO A 197 -8.88 -31.30 -29.02
CA PRO A 197 -8.87 -32.09 -27.77
C PRO A 197 -7.86 -33.25 -27.79
N ASP A 198 -7.53 -33.76 -28.97
CA ASP A 198 -6.55 -34.85 -29.15
C ASP A 198 -5.09 -34.34 -29.23
N LYS A 199 -4.87 -33.01 -29.29
CA LYS A 199 -3.56 -32.39 -29.42
C LYS A 199 -3.34 -31.35 -28.31
N LYS A 200 -3.73 -31.66 -27.08
CA LYS A 200 -3.67 -30.75 -25.94
C LYS A 200 -2.27 -30.19 -25.73
N VAL A 201 -2.23 -28.94 -25.29
CA VAL A 201 -1.02 -28.21 -24.92
C VAL A 201 -1.13 -27.68 -23.49
N THR A 202 -0.02 -27.41 -22.85
CA THR A 202 0.08 -26.85 -21.50
C THR A 202 0.54 -25.40 -21.48
N GLY A 203 1.06 -24.90 -22.62
CA GLY A 203 1.58 -23.53 -22.73
C GLY A 203 1.64 -23.01 -24.15
N VAL A 204 1.76 -21.69 -24.29
CA VAL A 204 1.83 -20.99 -25.58
C VAL A 204 3.09 -21.38 -26.37
N LYS A 205 4.17 -21.75 -25.68
CA LYS A 205 5.43 -22.19 -26.34
C LYS A 205 5.21 -23.39 -27.27
N GLU A 206 4.35 -24.34 -26.87
CA GLU A 206 4.04 -25.50 -27.69
C GLU A 206 3.24 -25.11 -28.95
N ILE A 207 2.32 -24.16 -28.82
CA ILE A 207 1.54 -23.60 -29.95
C ILE A 207 2.47 -22.85 -30.90
N ALA A 208 3.36 -22.01 -30.37
CA ALA A 208 4.35 -21.27 -31.17
C ALA A 208 5.28 -22.22 -31.93
N LEU A 209 5.73 -23.32 -31.31
CA LEU A 209 6.54 -24.34 -31.97
C LEU A 209 5.77 -25.02 -33.12
N ARG A 210 4.48 -25.29 -32.96
CA ARG A 210 3.61 -25.83 -34.04
C ARG A 210 3.48 -24.82 -35.18
N ALA A 211 3.27 -23.55 -34.87
CA ALA A 211 3.19 -22.47 -35.86
C ALA A 211 4.48 -22.35 -36.66
N SER A 212 5.65 -22.42 -35.99
CA SER A 212 6.99 -22.43 -36.65
C SER A 212 7.18 -23.63 -37.57
N ASN A 213 6.56 -24.76 -37.27
CA ASN A 213 6.59 -25.99 -38.10
C ASN A 213 5.52 -26.00 -39.18
N GLY A 214 4.84 -24.88 -39.43
CA GLY A 214 3.87 -24.73 -40.52
C GLY A 214 2.46 -25.24 -40.18
N ASP A 215 2.10 -25.43 -38.91
CA ASP A 215 0.74 -25.77 -38.51
C ASP A 215 -0.18 -24.54 -38.70
N ASN A 216 -0.99 -24.55 -39.77
CA ASN A 216 -1.91 -23.47 -40.14
C ASN A 216 -2.90 -23.14 -38.98
N ASN A 217 -3.33 -24.14 -38.20
CA ASN A 217 -4.26 -23.90 -37.10
C ASN A 217 -3.57 -23.10 -35.97
N ALA A 218 -2.29 -23.38 -35.71
CA ALA A 218 -1.52 -22.64 -34.73
C ALA A 218 -1.26 -21.20 -35.20
N GLN A 219 -0.97 -21.00 -36.51
CA GLN A 219 -0.81 -19.68 -37.09
C GLN A 219 -2.12 -18.89 -37.04
N SER A 220 -3.26 -19.49 -37.44
CA SER A 220 -4.59 -18.86 -37.34
C SER A 220 -4.98 -18.47 -35.94
N LEU A 221 -4.54 -19.22 -34.90
CA LEU A 221 -4.80 -18.82 -33.51
C LEU A 221 -4.08 -17.52 -33.13
N PHE A 222 -2.83 -17.32 -33.57
CA PHE A 222 -2.10 -16.06 -33.38
C PHE A 222 -2.71 -14.92 -34.20
N GLU A 223 -3.20 -15.17 -35.42
CA GLU A 223 -3.93 -14.17 -36.20
C GLU A 223 -5.23 -13.73 -35.53
N ASN A 224 -5.98 -14.65 -34.96
CA ASN A 224 -7.18 -14.37 -34.19
C ASN A 224 -6.84 -13.53 -32.94
N PHE A 225 -5.77 -13.90 -32.22
CA PHE A 225 -5.26 -13.11 -31.11
C PHE A 225 -4.93 -11.68 -31.55
N ALA A 226 -4.21 -11.49 -32.66
CA ALA A 226 -3.87 -10.17 -33.20
C ALA A 226 -5.12 -9.33 -33.48
N SER A 227 -6.14 -9.92 -34.12
CA SER A 227 -7.39 -9.23 -34.46
C SER A 227 -8.17 -8.82 -33.21
N ASN A 228 -8.28 -9.71 -32.24
CA ASN A 228 -8.92 -9.44 -30.94
C ASN A 228 -8.16 -8.32 -30.19
N PHE A 229 -6.84 -8.37 -30.21
CA PHE A 229 -6.01 -7.38 -29.51
C PHE A 229 -6.15 -5.98 -30.16
N VAL A 230 -6.17 -5.89 -31.49
CA VAL A 230 -6.40 -4.62 -32.19
C VAL A 230 -7.78 -4.06 -31.88
N GLU A 231 -8.83 -4.88 -31.92
CA GLU A 231 -10.19 -4.48 -31.55
C GLU A 231 -10.23 -3.88 -30.14
N PHE A 232 -9.61 -4.55 -29.19
CA PHE A 232 -9.59 -4.15 -27.77
C PHE A 232 -8.77 -2.89 -27.53
N ILE A 233 -7.55 -2.81 -28.08
CA ILE A 233 -6.61 -1.73 -27.75
C ILE A 233 -6.90 -0.41 -28.46
N THR A 234 -7.59 -0.45 -29.60
CA THR A 234 -7.85 0.71 -30.45
C THR A 234 -8.48 1.90 -29.73
N PRO A 235 -9.52 1.77 -28.90
CA PRO A 235 -10.10 2.90 -28.16
C PRO A 235 -9.06 3.62 -27.28
N PHE A 236 -8.17 2.88 -26.64
CA PHE A 236 -7.12 3.45 -25.79
C PHE A 236 -6.06 4.18 -26.60
N LEU A 237 -5.70 3.64 -27.79
CA LEU A 237 -4.77 4.31 -28.69
C LEU A 237 -5.34 5.63 -29.26
N LEU A 238 -6.63 5.65 -29.56
CA LEU A 238 -7.31 6.85 -30.08
C LEU A 238 -7.41 7.96 -29.03
N ASN A 239 -7.72 7.60 -27.79
CA ASN A 239 -7.95 8.56 -26.72
C ASN A 239 -6.62 9.03 -26.08
N PHE A 240 -5.75 8.11 -25.69
CA PHE A 240 -4.48 8.46 -25.06
C PHE A 240 -3.42 8.97 -26.05
N LYS A 241 -3.48 8.54 -27.33
CA LYS A 241 -2.55 8.90 -28.42
C LYS A 241 -1.09 8.67 -28.06
N PRO A 242 -0.71 7.45 -27.69
CA PRO A 242 0.69 7.14 -27.38
C PRO A 242 1.55 7.16 -28.65
N GLU A 243 2.81 7.56 -28.52
CA GLU A 243 3.81 7.44 -29.58
C GLU A 243 4.17 5.97 -29.81
N LYS A 244 4.22 5.19 -28.72
CA LYS A 244 4.50 3.75 -28.80
C LYS A 244 3.53 2.94 -27.94
N LEU A 245 3.22 1.74 -28.45
CA LEU A 245 2.66 0.62 -27.72
C LEU A 245 3.73 -0.46 -27.61
N ILE A 246 4.18 -0.77 -26.40
CA ILE A 246 5.19 -1.82 -26.17
C ILE A 246 4.47 -3.08 -25.70
N ILE A 247 4.73 -4.19 -26.37
CA ILE A 247 4.22 -5.51 -25.98
C ILE A 247 5.33 -6.31 -25.33
N GLY A 248 5.13 -6.71 -24.09
CA GLY A 248 6.05 -7.51 -23.30
C GLY A 248 5.39 -8.78 -22.73
N GLY A 249 6.10 -9.43 -21.83
CA GLY A 249 5.67 -10.69 -21.24
C GLY A 249 5.98 -11.92 -22.12
N ASN A 250 5.66 -13.12 -21.61
CA ASN A 250 6.09 -14.36 -22.26
C ASN A 250 5.44 -14.61 -23.62
N ILE A 251 4.24 -14.09 -23.88
CA ILE A 251 3.55 -14.24 -25.17
C ILE A 251 4.24 -13.41 -26.25
N ALA A 252 4.86 -12.27 -25.89
CA ALA A 252 5.63 -11.44 -26.82
C ALA A 252 6.80 -12.19 -27.46
N LYS A 253 7.30 -13.29 -26.87
CA LYS A 253 8.32 -14.16 -27.47
C LYS A 253 7.84 -14.88 -28.74
N ALA A 254 6.53 -14.90 -29.01
CA ALA A 254 5.92 -15.43 -30.21
C ALA A 254 5.46 -14.32 -31.19
N SER A 255 6.01 -13.11 -31.04
CA SER A 255 5.62 -11.92 -31.82
C SER A 255 5.69 -12.10 -33.33
N ASP A 256 6.59 -12.94 -33.83
CA ASP A 256 6.72 -13.24 -35.26
C ASP A 256 5.40 -13.74 -35.90
N PHE A 257 4.48 -14.29 -35.09
CA PHE A 257 3.22 -14.80 -35.60
C PHE A 257 2.05 -13.81 -35.53
N PHE A 258 2.20 -12.66 -34.84
CA PHE A 258 1.08 -11.73 -34.66
C PHE A 258 1.43 -10.24 -34.84
N LEU A 259 2.70 -9.84 -34.70
CA LEU A 259 3.09 -8.44 -34.67
C LEU A 259 2.80 -7.73 -36.01
N ASP A 260 3.20 -8.33 -37.12
CA ASP A 260 2.98 -7.75 -38.47
C ASP A 260 1.48 -7.58 -38.76
N ASN A 261 0.66 -8.53 -38.32
CA ASN A 261 -0.79 -8.45 -38.48
C ASN A 261 -1.38 -7.29 -37.65
N ILE A 262 -0.94 -7.11 -36.38
CA ILE A 262 -1.36 -5.97 -35.55
C ILE A 262 -0.97 -4.66 -36.23
N GLN A 263 0.28 -4.51 -36.67
CA GLN A 263 0.77 -3.30 -37.33
C GLN A 263 -0.03 -2.99 -38.60
N PHE A 264 -0.30 -4.00 -39.40
CA PHE A 264 -1.10 -3.87 -40.63
C PHE A 264 -2.52 -3.40 -40.34
N GLN A 265 -3.19 -3.98 -39.35
CA GLN A 265 -4.56 -3.61 -39.01
C GLN A 265 -4.64 -2.17 -38.43
N LEU A 266 -3.70 -1.77 -37.56
CA LEU A 266 -3.67 -0.41 -37.04
C LEU A 266 -3.36 0.63 -38.11
N LYS A 267 -2.51 0.30 -39.08
CA LYS A 267 -2.26 1.16 -40.25
C LYS A 267 -3.52 1.36 -41.08
N LYS A 268 -4.34 0.31 -41.25
CA LYS A 268 -5.65 0.44 -41.94
C LYS A 268 -6.61 1.38 -41.19
N LEU A 269 -6.49 1.47 -39.89
CA LEU A 269 -7.27 2.39 -39.02
C LEU A 269 -6.66 3.81 -38.96
N ASN A 270 -5.62 4.09 -39.77
CA ASN A 270 -4.87 5.35 -39.80
C ASN A 270 -4.28 5.74 -38.41
N LEU A 271 -3.95 4.76 -37.58
CA LEU A 271 -3.28 4.99 -36.31
C LEU A 271 -1.77 5.12 -36.51
N ILE A 272 -1.18 6.18 -35.96
CA ILE A 272 0.25 6.51 -36.11
C ILE A 272 1.13 5.92 -34.99
N THR A 273 0.52 5.33 -33.95
CA THR A 273 1.22 4.69 -32.84
C THR A 273 2.14 3.57 -33.35
N LYS A 274 3.42 3.63 -33.02
CA LYS A 274 4.37 2.56 -33.32
C LYS A 274 4.21 1.41 -32.30
N ILE A 275 4.34 0.18 -32.79
CA ILE A 275 4.32 -1.00 -31.93
C ILE A 275 5.70 -1.62 -31.93
N ASP A 276 6.23 -1.82 -30.74
CA ASP A 276 7.52 -2.48 -30.53
C ASP A 276 7.37 -3.62 -29.51
N ILE A 277 8.27 -4.58 -29.58
CA ILE A 277 8.41 -5.61 -28.54
C ILE A 277 9.40 -5.08 -27.49
N CYS A 278 9.17 -5.45 -26.22
CA CYS A 278 10.07 -5.13 -25.11
C CYS A 278 11.52 -5.53 -25.42
N LYS A 279 12.47 -4.78 -24.86
CA LYS A 279 13.90 -5.05 -25.04
C LYS A 279 14.56 -5.71 -23.85
N LEU A 280 14.11 -5.39 -22.65
CA LEU A 280 14.78 -5.80 -21.41
C LEU A 280 14.22 -7.09 -20.81
N TRP A 281 13.03 -7.50 -21.25
CA TRP A 281 12.37 -8.72 -20.79
C TRP A 281 12.28 -8.79 -19.25
N ASP A 282 12.79 -9.86 -18.67
CA ASP A 282 12.79 -10.10 -17.22
C ASP A 282 13.67 -9.12 -16.43
N MET A 283 14.45 -8.27 -17.10
CA MET A 283 15.25 -7.23 -16.43
C MET A 283 14.45 -5.93 -16.27
N SER A 284 13.37 -5.73 -17.06
CA SER A 284 12.55 -4.52 -17.00
C SER A 284 12.06 -4.19 -15.60
N PRO A 285 11.39 -5.11 -14.85
CA PRO A 285 10.89 -4.79 -13.52
C PRO A 285 12.00 -4.54 -12.50
N LEU A 286 13.18 -5.16 -12.66
CA LEU A 286 14.32 -4.92 -11.78
C LEU A 286 14.86 -3.50 -11.97
N ILE A 287 15.10 -3.11 -13.21
CA ILE A 287 15.61 -1.78 -13.55
C ILE A 287 14.59 -0.71 -13.15
N GLY A 288 13.32 -0.90 -13.51
CA GLY A 288 12.27 0.06 -13.21
C GLY A 288 12.02 0.26 -11.71
N SER A 289 11.97 -0.82 -10.92
CA SER A 289 11.78 -0.71 -9.47
C SER A 289 12.96 -0.02 -8.78
N ALA A 290 14.19 -0.27 -9.21
CA ALA A 290 15.38 0.38 -8.68
C ALA A 290 15.40 1.89 -8.98
N ILE A 291 15.10 2.28 -10.23
CA ILE A 291 15.05 3.70 -10.61
C ILE A 291 13.91 4.42 -9.89
N TYR A 292 12.72 3.82 -9.85
CA TYR A 292 11.59 4.36 -9.08
C TYR A 292 11.95 4.61 -7.62
N THR A 293 12.66 3.66 -7.01
CA THR A 293 13.13 3.79 -5.62
C THR A 293 14.07 4.97 -5.44
N SER A 294 15.03 5.16 -6.35
CA SER A 294 15.92 6.33 -6.31
C SER A 294 15.14 7.63 -6.36
N ASN A 295 14.21 7.76 -7.30
CA ASN A 295 13.39 8.95 -7.47
C ASN A 295 12.54 9.26 -6.22
N ILE A 296 11.95 8.23 -5.62
CA ILE A 296 11.17 8.39 -4.38
C ILE A 296 12.06 8.82 -3.21
N LEU A 297 13.23 8.19 -3.02
CA LEU A 297 14.11 8.48 -1.89
C LEU A 297 14.76 9.87 -2.02
N GLU A 298 15.11 10.31 -3.22
CA GLU A 298 15.60 11.67 -3.47
C GLU A 298 14.53 12.74 -3.15
N ASN A 299 13.25 12.44 -3.42
CA ASN A 299 12.14 13.31 -3.07
C ASN A 299 11.78 13.27 -1.57
N MET A 300 12.09 12.18 -0.84
CA MET A 300 11.83 12.03 0.59
C MET A 300 12.83 12.77 1.49
N GLU A 301 13.99 13.21 1.01
CA GLU A 301 14.95 14.02 1.79
C GLU A 301 14.40 15.38 2.21
N ASN A 302 13.27 15.82 1.63
CA ASN A 302 12.47 16.92 2.14
C ASN A 302 11.58 16.41 3.28
N THR A 303 12.10 16.36 4.51
CA THR A 303 11.37 15.98 5.73
C THR A 303 10.05 16.74 5.85
N LYS A 304 8.93 16.08 5.62
CA LYS A 304 7.61 16.66 5.85
C LYS A 304 7.46 16.95 7.34
N GLU A 305 7.10 18.19 7.65
CA GLU A 305 6.73 18.60 9.00
C GLU A 305 5.58 17.69 9.50
N LYS A 306 5.75 17.05 10.68
CA LYS A 306 4.73 16.14 11.24
C LYS A 306 3.53 16.86 11.81
N ARG A 307 3.72 18.10 12.28
CA ARG A 307 2.68 18.93 12.89
C ARG A 307 2.94 20.41 12.62
N HIS A 308 1.91 21.13 12.21
CA HIS A 308 1.99 22.57 11.94
C HIS A 308 1.24 23.34 13.02
N THR A 309 1.97 23.89 13.99
CA THR A 309 1.46 24.68 15.11
C THR A 309 2.59 25.33 15.90
N GLN A 310 2.27 26.42 16.60
CA GLN A 310 3.16 27.02 17.60
C GLN A 310 2.91 26.45 19.01
N GLN A 311 1.90 25.59 19.20
CA GLN A 311 1.62 24.98 20.51
C GLN A 311 2.55 23.82 20.80
N PHE A 312 3.09 23.81 22.00
CA PHE A 312 3.89 22.71 22.52
C PHE A 312 2.97 21.59 23.03
N ILE A 313 3.48 20.36 22.99
CA ILE A 313 2.82 19.23 23.68
C ILE A 313 2.90 19.49 25.19
N ALA A 314 1.78 19.32 25.91
CA ALA A 314 1.73 19.52 27.35
C ALA A 314 2.81 18.71 28.07
N PRO A 315 3.52 19.26 29.07
CA PRO A 315 4.58 18.55 29.79
C PRO A 315 3.99 17.33 30.55
N THR A 316 4.80 16.30 30.73
CA THR A 316 4.42 15.09 31.48
C THR A 316 4.40 15.30 32.98
N ASN A 317 5.12 16.29 33.47
CA ASN A 317 5.16 16.67 34.88
C ASN A 317 4.52 18.06 35.02
N SER A 318 3.39 18.15 35.74
CA SER A 318 2.84 19.44 36.11
C SER A 318 3.59 19.99 37.32
N THR A 319 4.04 21.24 37.27
CA THR A 319 4.40 22.00 38.47
C THR A 319 3.13 22.40 39.18
N ALA A 320 3.14 22.38 40.52
CA ALA A 320 2.00 22.84 41.29
C ALA A 320 1.68 24.28 40.92
N THR A 321 0.44 24.55 40.53
CA THR A 321 -0.03 25.90 40.24
C THR A 321 -0.01 26.72 41.53
N PRO A 322 0.58 27.94 41.52
CA PRO A 322 0.56 28.81 42.70
C PRO A 322 -0.87 29.06 43.21
N SER A 323 -1.00 29.23 44.53
CA SER A 323 -2.31 29.49 45.12
C SER A 323 -2.92 30.78 44.55
N GLY A 324 -4.16 30.67 44.05
CA GLY A 324 -4.87 31.78 43.43
C GLY A 324 -4.71 31.88 41.90
N GLU A 325 -3.81 31.12 41.30
CA GLU A 325 -3.66 31.02 39.86
C GLU A 325 -4.50 29.92 39.25
N TYR A 326 -4.79 30.03 37.98
CA TYR A 326 -5.57 29.05 37.22
C TYR A 326 -4.65 28.00 36.59
N ASP A 327 -4.86 26.73 36.92
CA ASP A 327 -4.13 25.63 36.28
C ASP A 327 -4.66 25.45 34.86
N ILE A 328 -3.85 25.78 33.86
CA ILE A 328 -4.16 25.66 32.43
C ILE A 328 -3.96 24.24 31.90
N TYR A 329 -3.24 23.40 32.63
CA TYR A 329 -3.00 22.00 32.30
C TYR A 329 -3.38 21.08 33.47
N PRO A 330 -4.68 21.03 33.85
CA PRO A 330 -5.09 20.29 35.02
C PRO A 330 -4.74 18.81 34.85
N ALA A 331 -3.96 18.29 35.82
CA ALA A 331 -3.58 16.88 35.86
C ALA A 331 -4.36 16.17 36.96
N PHE A 332 -4.74 14.93 36.71
CA PHE A 332 -5.40 14.07 37.69
C PHE A 332 -4.41 13.00 38.18
N PRO A 333 -3.96 13.05 39.44
CA PRO A 333 -2.92 12.13 39.92
C PRO A 333 -3.46 10.71 40.09
N LEU A 334 -2.80 9.74 39.46
CA LEU A 334 -3.14 8.32 39.53
C LEU A 334 -2.31 7.54 40.56
N GLY A 335 -1.29 8.16 41.15
CA GLY A 335 -0.34 7.53 42.07
C GLY A 335 0.97 7.10 41.37
N LYS A 336 1.97 6.78 42.16
CA LYS A 336 3.31 6.39 41.67
C LYS A 336 3.26 5.05 40.91
N GLY A 337 4.03 4.94 39.85
CA GLY A 337 4.23 3.70 39.09
C GLY A 337 3.07 3.26 38.20
N LYS A 338 2.03 4.09 38.03
CA LYS A 338 0.87 3.80 37.17
C LYS A 338 1.10 4.11 35.69
N ILE A 339 2.04 4.99 35.39
CA ILE A 339 2.37 5.39 34.02
C ILE A 339 3.67 4.72 33.60
N GLY A 340 3.60 3.91 32.55
CA GLY A 340 4.75 3.35 31.86
C GLY A 340 5.29 4.31 30.80
N LYS A 341 6.59 4.19 30.47
CA LYS A 341 7.25 5.06 29.50
C LYS A 341 8.14 4.27 28.53
N GLY A 342 8.09 4.66 27.26
CA GLY A 342 8.99 4.23 26.22
C GLY A 342 8.63 2.89 25.55
N ILE A 343 9.20 2.68 24.37
CA ILE A 343 8.94 1.52 23.51
C ILE A 343 9.37 0.19 24.17
N ASN A 344 10.42 0.23 25.02
CA ASN A 344 10.92 -0.95 25.72
C ASN A 344 9.89 -1.53 26.68
N GLN A 345 9.22 -0.68 27.49
CA GLN A 345 8.17 -1.15 28.39
C GLN A 345 6.91 -1.61 27.63
N LEU A 346 6.63 -1.02 26.48
CA LEU A 346 5.58 -1.51 25.58
C LEU A 346 5.92 -2.93 25.08
N ALA A 347 7.16 -3.14 24.64
CA ALA A 347 7.63 -4.45 24.21
C ALA A 347 7.60 -5.48 25.35
N ASP A 348 7.99 -5.11 26.59
CA ASP A 348 7.89 -5.96 27.79
C ASP A 348 6.45 -6.42 28.07
N TRP A 349 5.49 -5.57 27.76
CA TRP A 349 4.07 -5.90 27.93
C TRP A 349 3.59 -6.82 26.81
N ILE A 350 3.95 -6.51 25.56
CA ILE A 350 3.52 -7.22 24.34
C ILE A 350 4.06 -8.66 24.30
N GLU A 351 5.34 -8.87 24.65
CA GLU A 351 5.99 -10.19 24.54
C GLU A 351 5.43 -11.27 25.46
N LYS A 352 4.55 -10.90 26.40
CA LYS A 352 3.81 -11.83 27.27
C LYS A 352 2.66 -12.53 26.55
N HIS A 353 2.40 -12.16 25.31
CA HIS A 353 1.28 -12.64 24.52
C HIS A 353 1.77 -13.17 23.16
N SER A 354 1.05 -14.12 22.57
CA SER A 354 1.30 -14.60 21.20
C SER A 354 0.53 -13.82 20.15
N GLN A 355 -0.52 -13.11 20.56
CA GLN A 355 -1.38 -12.31 19.69
C GLN A 355 -1.77 -11.01 20.39
N ILE A 356 -1.76 -9.89 19.67
CA ILE A 356 -2.12 -8.56 20.17
C ILE A 356 -2.96 -7.83 19.11
N LYS A 357 -3.94 -7.05 19.56
CA LYS A 357 -4.62 -6.03 18.74
C LYS A 357 -4.14 -4.65 19.18
N ILE A 358 -3.72 -3.83 18.22
CA ILE A 358 -3.37 -2.42 18.44
C ILE A 358 -4.31 -1.57 17.62
N ASP A 359 -5.33 -1.01 18.24
CA ASP A 359 -6.27 -0.08 17.64
C ASP A 359 -5.92 1.36 18.03
N GLY A 360 -6.48 2.32 17.34
CA GLY A 360 -6.25 3.70 17.71
C GLY A 360 -7.08 4.70 16.92
N TYR A 361 -6.98 5.93 17.41
CA TYR A 361 -7.66 7.06 16.80
C TYR A 361 -7.00 7.47 15.49
N ILE A 362 -7.70 8.25 14.65
CA ILE A 362 -7.09 8.84 13.45
C ILE A 362 -5.88 9.69 13.83
N GLY A 363 -4.86 9.67 12.99
CA GLY A 363 -3.64 10.47 13.18
C GLY A 363 -2.49 9.71 13.82
N VAL A 364 -2.65 8.45 14.20
CA VAL A 364 -1.53 7.59 14.63
C VAL A 364 -0.58 7.35 13.45
N PHE A 365 0.71 7.55 13.67
CA PHE A 365 1.77 7.23 12.71
C PHE A 365 2.09 5.72 12.79
N TRP A 366 1.23 4.92 12.17
CA TRP A 366 1.29 3.46 12.25
C TRP A 366 2.61 2.89 11.74
N ASP A 367 3.11 3.40 10.62
CA ASP A 367 4.32 2.88 9.99
C ASP A 367 5.55 3.08 10.88
N GLU A 368 5.65 4.25 11.53
CA GLU A 368 6.74 4.52 12.47
C GLU A 368 6.67 3.61 13.71
N LEU A 369 5.46 3.40 14.24
CA LEU A 369 5.27 2.49 15.37
C LEU A 369 5.66 1.06 15.01
N ILE A 370 5.20 0.57 13.86
CA ILE A 370 5.53 -0.77 13.35
C ILE A 370 7.05 -0.94 13.23
N ILE A 371 7.74 0.06 12.67
CA ILE A 371 9.19 0.04 12.51
C ILE A 371 9.88 -0.03 13.88
N LYS A 372 9.60 0.91 14.79
CA LYS A 372 10.26 0.99 16.08
C LYS A 372 9.95 -0.20 16.99
N LEU A 373 8.67 -0.60 17.05
CA LEU A 373 8.26 -1.76 17.82
C LEU A 373 8.84 -3.06 17.25
N GLY A 374 8.83 -3.19 15.92
CA GLY A 374 9.43 -4.32 15.22
C GLY A 374 10.94 -4.44 15.47
N GLU A 375 11.67 -3.33 15.47
CA GLU A 375 13.10 -3.30 15.81
C GLU A 375 13.34 -3.77 17.25
N GLU A 376 12.57 -3.26 18.20
CA GLU A 376 12.72 -3.61 19.61
C GLU A 376 12.40 -5.10 19.87
N LEU A 377 11.32 -5.62 19.29
CA LEU A 377 10.96 -7.04 19.42
C LEU A 377 11.98 -7.97 18.75
N ARG A 378 12.56 -7.56 17.63
CA ARG A 378 13.64 -8.31 16.96
C ARG A 378 14.92 -8.37 17.78
N LYS A 379 15.33 -7.27 18.43
CA LYS A 379 16.48 -7.25 19.37
C LYS A 379 16.29 -8.27 20.49
N ARG A 380 15.05 -8.57 20.86
CA ARG A 380 14.68 -9.58 21.85
C ARG A 380 14.55 -11.01 21.29
N GLY A 381 14.88 -11.19 20.00
CA GLY A 381 14.84 -12.48 19.32
C GLY A 381 13.45 -12.97 18.93
N LYS A 382 12.42 -12.11 18.92
CA LYS A 382 11.06 -12.49 18.53
C LYS A 382 10.86 -12.47 17.03
N ASN A 383 10.27 -13.54 16.48
CA ASN A 383 9.72 -13.57 15.13
C ASN A 383 8.31 -12.98 15.17
N VAL A 384 8.17 -11.69 14.84
CA VAL A 384 6.91 -10.96 14.88
C VAL A 384 6.31 -10.77 13.48
N ARG A 385 4.97 -10.87 13.36
CA ARG A 385 4.20 -10.53 12.16
C ARG A 385 3.24 -9.38 12.46
N PHE A 386 3.23 -8.41 11.55
CA PHE A 386 2.30 -7.27 11.60
C PHE A 386 1.28 -7.40 10.47
N PHE A 387 0.00 -7.39 10.82
CA PHE A 387 -1.13 -7.36 9.89
C PHE A 387 -1.88 -6.04 10.06
N HIS A 388 -2.10 -5.32 8.97
CA HIS A 388 -2.69 -3.99 9.03
C HIS A 388 -4.19 -4.01 8.68
N SER A 389 -5.03 -3.35 9.52
CA SER A 389 -6.48 -3.31 9.34
C SER A 389 -6.93 -2.58 8.06
N SER A 390 -6.11 -1.65 7.55
CA SER A 390 -6.46 -0.82 6.38
C SER A 390 -6.75 -1.63 5.10
N VAL A 391 -6.18 -2.83 4.95
CA VAL A 391 -6.44 -3.70 3.77
C VAL A 391 -7.88 -4.19 3.69
N ALA A 392 -8.59 -4.16 4.82
CA ALA A 392 -10.01 -4.50 4.91
C ALA A 392 -10.93 -3.27 4.84
N MET A 393 -10.37 -2.05 4.78
CA MET A 393 -11.18 -0.86 4.53
C MET A 393 -11.74 -0.88 3.11
N LYS A 394 -12.93 -0.28 2.95
CA LYS A 394 -13.52 0.01 1.64
C LYS A 394 -12.64 1.02 0.91
N ASP A 395 -12.72 1.02 -0.41
CA ASP A 395 -11.99 1.97 -1.24
C ASP A 395 -12.42 3.42 -0.95
N PRO A 396 -11.52 4.40 -1.18
CA PRO A 396 -11.80 5.81 -0.89
C PRO A 396 -13.05 6.35 -1.56
N GLN A 397 -13.34 5.94 -2.81
CA GLN A 397 -14.52 6.42 -3.55
C GLN A 397 -15.82 5.91 -2.91
N THR A 398 -15.86 4.65 -2.48
CA THR A 398 -17.00 4.08 -1.75
C THR A 398 -17.21 4.80 -0.42
N ILE A 399 -16.12 5.12 0.30
CA ILE A 399 -16.18 5.88 1.55
C ILE A 399 -16.71 7.29 1.27
N GLU A 400 -16.19 7.99 0.26
CA GLU A 400 -16.68 9.34 -0.08
C GLU A 400 -18.16 9.37 -0.44
N LYS A 401 -18.64 8.43 -1.26
CA LYS A 401 -20.07 8.31 -1.57
C LYS A 401 -20.89 8.06 -0.30
N MET A 402 -20.41 7.27 0.63
CA MET A 402 -21.08 6.96 1.89
C MET A 402 -21.20 8.19 2.80
N ILE A 403 -20.17 9.04 2.85
CA ILE A 403 -20.12 10.19 3.75
C ILE A 403 -20.65 11.48 3.13
N ALA A 404 -20.74 11.58 1.81
CA ALA A 404 -21.20 12.77 1.08
C ALA A 404 -22.50 13.39 1.63
N PRO A 405 -23.55 12.62 2.02
CA PRO A 405 -24.78 13.18 2.58
C PRO A 405 -24.57 14.00 3.87
N TYR A 406 -23.49 13.73 4.62
CA TYR A 406 -23.21 14.40 5.89
C TYR A 406 -22.38 15.67 5.72
N LEU A 407 -21.76 15.86 4.55
CA LEU A 407 -20.87 17.00 4.30
C LEU A 407 -21.56 18.24 3.76
N GLY A 408 -22.92 18.23 3.58
CA GLY A 408 -23.71 19.43 3.24
C GLY A 408 -23.40 20.05 1.88
N GLY A 409 -22.94 19.27 0.90
CA GLY A 409 -22.65 19.72 -0.48
C GLY A 409 -21.65 20.87 -0.53
N ASP A 410 -21.95 21.87 -1.35
CA ASP A 410 -21.08 23.04 -1.57
C ASP A 410 -21.03 24.04 -0.41
N ASN A 411 -21.82 23.84 0.65
CA ASN A 411 -21.76 24.72 1.82
C ASN A 411 -20.43 24.53 2.56
N PRO A 412 -19.58 25.56 2.71
CA PRO A 412 -18.25 25.40 3.28
C PRO A 412 -18.24 25.13 4.79
N LEU A 413 -19.32 25.46 5.51
CA LEU A 413 -19.37 25.44 6.98
C LEU A 413 -20.32 24.37 7.53
N PHE A 414 -21.46 24.14 6.90
CA PHE A 414 -22.51 23.29 7.44
C PHE A 414 -22.48 21.87 6.88
N GLY A 415 -22.85 20.93 7.75
CA GLY A 415 -23.03 19.52 7.48
C GLY A 415 -23.98 18.92 8.49
N THR A 416 -24.16 17.62 8.45
CA THR A 416 -24.98 16.85 9.39
C THR A 416 -24.12 15.82 10.10
N ILE A 417 -24.29 15.68 11.40
CA ILE A 417 -23.59 14.66 12.19
C ILE A 417 -23.98 13.27 11.70
N THR A 418 -22.99 12.44 11.39
CA THR A 418 -23.20 11.09 10.86
C THR A 418 -23.80 10.14 11.91
N ASP A 419 -24.71 9.28 11.48
CA ASP A 419 -25.22 8.15 12.24
C ASP A 419 -24.33 6.91 12.16
N LYS A 420 -23.38 6.86 11.23
CA LYS A 420 -22.53 5.72 10.93
C LYS A 420 -21.65 5.29 12.12
N HIS A 421 -21.19 4.06 12.03
CA HIS A 421 -20.23 3.41 12.94
C HIS A 421 -18.99 3.00 12.18
N LEU A 422 -17.84 2.82 12.87
CA LEU A 422 -16.56 2.52 12.22
C LEU A 422 -16.61 1.26 11.35
N VAL A 423 -17.39 0.25 11.74
CA VAL A 423 -17.57 -0.99 10.94
C VAL A 423 -18.06 -0.70 9.52
N ASN A 424 -18.78 0.40 9.28
CA ASN A 424 -19.25 0.76 7.94
C ASN A 424 -18.12 1.13 6.96
N TRP A 425 -16.92 1.44 7.47
CA TRP A 425 -15.70 1.66 6.67
C TRP A 425 -15.04 0.38 6.19
N PHE A 426 -15.43 -0.77 6.75
CA PHE A 426 -14.77 -2.05 6.51
C PHE A 426 -15.63 -3.01 5.68
N ASP A 427 -14.95 -3.87 4.94
CA ASP A 427 -15.49 -5.13 4.45
C ASP A 427 -15.28 -6.19 5.54
N GLU A 428 -16.38 -6.66 6.13
CA GLU A 428 -16.33 -7.60 7.26
C GLU A 428 -15.71 -8.94 6.86
N ASN A 429 -15.92 -9.40 5.64
CA ASN A 429 -15.33 -10.66 5.16
C ASN A 429 -13.81 -10.55 5.06
N LYS A 430 -13.31 -9.43 4.49
CA LYS A 430 -11.89 -9.15 4.44
C LYS A 430 -11.28 -9.03 5.83
N LEU A 431 -11.94 -8.29 6.73
CA LEU A 431 -11.47 -8.10 8.10
C LEU A 431 -11.33 -9.42 8.85
N ASN A 432 -12.31 -10.31 8.71
CA ASN A 432 -12.34 -11.62 9.37
C ASN A 432 -11.45 -12.66 8.69
N SER A 433 -11.00 -12.43 7.46
CA SER A 433 -10.09 -13.34 6.76
C SER A 433 -8.62 -13.16 7.19
N ILE A 434 -8.28 -12.06 7.86
CA ILE A 434 -6.93 -11.84 8.39
C ILE A 434 -6.73 -12.76 9.59
N GLN A 435 -5.88 -13.78 9.42
CA GLN A 435 -5.60 -14.77 10.45
C GLN A 435 -4.15 -14.66 10.97
N PRO A 436 -3.89 -14.98 12.23
CA PRO A 436 -2.54 -15.05 12.77
C PRO A 436 -1.70 -16.08 12.01
N ASP A 437 -0.41 -15.78 11.80
CA ASP A 437 0.56 -16.73 11.28
C ASP A 437 0.97 -17.70 12.41
N PRO A 438 0.68 -19.00 12.28
CA PRO A 438 1.00 -19.99 13.34
C PRO A 438 2.51 -20.21 13.52
N GLU A 439 3.34 -19.79 12.55
CA GLU A 439 4.80 -19.93 12.62
C GLU A 439 5.49 -18.71 13.24
N ALA A 440 4.74 -17.67 13.59
CA ALA A 440 5.27 -16.50 14.27
C ALA A 440 5.18 -16.64 15.79
N ASP A 441 6.21 -16.17 16.50
CA ASP A 441 6.19 -16.10 17.98
C ASP A 441 5.13 -15.12 18.47
N LEU A 442 4.89 -14.06 17.68
CA LEU A 442 4.00 -12.97 18.01
C LEU A 442 3.31 -12.43 16.75
N ASN A 443 1.99 -12.38 16.79
CA ASN A 443 1.17 -11.77 15.78
C ASN A 443 0.56 -10.46 16.30
N ILE A 444 0.71 -9.37 15.56
CA ILE A 444 0.16 -8.05 15.91
C ILE A 444 -0.79 -7.60 14.81
N PHE A 445 -2.08 -7.50 15.16
CA PHE A 445 -3.07 -6.90 14.27
C PHE A 445 -3.21 -5.42 14.62
N ILE A 446 -2.81 -4.54 13.70
CA ILE A 446 -2.59 -3.11 13.97
C ILE A 446 -3.34 -2.21 12.98
N GLY A 447 -3.75 -1.04 13.46
CA GLY A 447 -4.40 0.00 12.65
C GLY A 447 -5.76 0.41 13.20
N THR A 448 -6.27 1.56 12.78
CA THR A 448 -7.62 2.02 13.16
C THR A 448 -8.65 0.97 12.77
N GLY A 449 -9.47 0.54 13.73
CA GLY A 449 -10.48 -0.51 13.56
C GLY A 449 -9.97 -1.94 13.84
N ALA A 450 -8.73 -2.14 14.29
CA ALA A 450 -8.23 -3.47 14.63
C ALA A 450 -9.07 -4.18 15.71
N ALA A 451 -9.70 -3.44 16.62
CA ALA A 451 -10.61 -3.98 17.63
C ALA A 451 -11.90 -4.60 17.05
N LEU A 452 -12.25 -4.26 15.80
CA LEU A 452 -13.43 -4.83 15.11
C LEU A 452 -13.21 -6.29 14.68
N SER A 453 -11.96 -6.75 14.62
CA SER A 453 -11.62 -8.13 14.24
C SER A 453 -12.07 -9.15 15.28
N GLN A 454 -12.23 -10.39 14.83
CA GLN A 454 -12.57 -11.53 15.70
C GLN A 454 -11.36 -12.13 16.45
N TRP A 455 -10.17 -11.53 16.34
CA TRP A 455 -8.98 -12.00 17.05
C TRP A 455 -9.23 -12.00 18.56
N LYS A 456 -9.03 -13.14 19.21
CA LYS A 456 -9.11 -13.28 20.67
C LYS A 456 -7.78 -12.87 21.31
N ALA A 457 -7.50 -11.59 21.35
CA ALA A 457 -6.23 -11.03 21.78
C ALA A 457 -6.44 -9.78 22.65
N PRO A 458 -5.52 -9.48 23.58
CA PRO A 458 -5.54 -8.24 24.33
C PRO A 458 -5.55 -7.01 23.41
N LEU A 459 -6.17 -5.92 23.89
CA LEU A 459 -6.36 -4.70 23.15
C LEU A 459 -5.49 -3.56 23.71
N ILE A 460 -4.55 -3.10 22.89
CA ILE A 460 -3.88 -1.82 23.07
C ILE A 460 -4.66 -0.77 22.28
N TYR A 461 -4.95 0.38 22.89
CA TYR A 461 -5.57 1.50 22.21
C TYR A 461 -4.68 2.74 22.23
N ILE A 462 -4.44 3.34 21.08
CA ILE A 462 -3.62 4.55 20.95
C ILE A 462 -4.55 5.74 20.74
N ASP A 463 -4.54 6.67 21.68
CA ASP A 463 -5.39 7.86 21.66
C ASP A 463 -4.60 9.10 21.25
N ILE A 464 -5.24 9.98 20.47
CA ILE A 464 -4.66 11.25 20.04
C ILE A 464 -5.67 12.37 20.29
N PRO A 465 -5.27 13.46 20.96
CA PRO A 465 -6.12 14.63 21.16
C PRO A 465 -6.54 15.26 19.82
N LYS A 466 -7.77 15.79 19.78
CA LYS A 466 -8.33 16.38 18.55
C LYS A 466 -7.52 17.54 17.99
N ASN A 467 -6.89 18.34 18.85
CA ASN A 467 -6.00 19.42 18.44
C ASN A 467 -4.77 18.88 17.70
N GLU A 468 -4.15 17.84 18.23
CA GLU A 468 -2.98 17.23 17.61
C GLU A 468 -3.33 16.66 16.22
N ILE A 469 -4.52 16.05 16.07
CA ILE A 469 -5.04 15.60 14.76
C ILE A 469 -5.10 16.79 13.78
N GLN A 470 -5.63 17.94 14.21
CA GLN A 470 -5.69 19.12 13.36
C GLN A 470 -4.29 19.63 12.98
N PHE A 471 -3.33 19.62 13.91
CA PHE A 471 -1.95 20.04 13.65
C PHE A 471 -1.26 19.12 12.65
N ARG A 472 -1.44 17.81 12.79
CA ARG A 472 -0.92 16.80 11.84
C ARG A 472 -1.57 16.93 10.47
N MET A 473 -2.87 17.20 10.43
CA MET A 473 -3.61 17.40 9.17
C MET A 473 -3.18 18.69 8.44
N ARG A 474 -2.97 19.79 9.17
CA ARG A 474 -2.44 21.06 8.60
C ARG A 474 -1.03 20.86 8.03
N ALA A 475 -0.20 20.06 8.66
CA ALA A 475 1.11 19.68 8.14
C ALA A 475 1.04 18.77 6.90
N GLY A 476 -0.13 18.18 6.62
CA GLY A 476 -0.29 17.17 5.56
C GLY A 476 0.30 15.81 5.92
N ALA A 477 0.55 15.58 7.21
CA ALA A 477 1.13 14.34 7.71
C ALA A 477 0.11 13.20 7.83
N ILE A 478 -1.19 13.51 7.83
CA ILE A 478 -2.30 12.55 7.91
C ILE A 478 -3.44 12.95 6.97
N ASN A 479 -4.24 11.96 6.60
CA ASN A 479 -5.47 12.12 5.81
C ASN A 479 -6.71 11.87 6.66
N ASN A 480 -7.90 12.18 6.14
CA ASN A 480 -9.17 11.79 6.73
C ASN A 480 -9.35 10.26 6.75
N LEU A 481 -10.26 9.78 7.59
CA LEU A 481 -10.50 8.35 7.82
C LEU A 481 -10.85 7.60 6.52
N GLY A 482 -9.99 6.66 6.15
CA GLY A 482 -10.14 5.80 4.97
C GLY A 482 -9.80 6.45 3.64
N LEU A 483 -9.18 7.65 3.64
CA LEU A 483 -8.68 8.30 2.44
C LEU A 483 -7.15 8.16 2.33
N ASP A 484 -6.67 7.94 1.14
CA ASP A 484 -5.25 7.84 0.78
C ASP A 484 -4.68 9.13 0.16
N TYR A 485 -5.51 10.15 0.02
CA TYR A 485 -5.16 11.48 -0.51
C TYR A 485 -5.57 12.60 0.46
N ARG A 486 -4.93 13.74 0.30
CA ARG A 486 -5.17 14.93 1.11
C ARG A 486 -6.29 15.78 0.51
N LYS A 487 -7.28 16.12 1.34
CA LYS A 487 -8.25 17.21 1.07
C LYS A 487 -7.64 18.56 1.42
N ASP A 488 -8.20 19.64 0.87
CA ASP A 488 -7.91 20.97 1.40
C ASP A 488 -8.29 21.07 2.89
N ASN A 489 -7.65 22.00 3.59
CA ASN A 489 -7.78 22.07 5.05
C ASN A 489 -9.21 22.31 5.54
N GLN A 490 -10.04 23.01 4.76
CA GLN A 490 -11.42 23.29 5.13
C GLN A 490 -12.30 22.05 4.97
N GLN A 491 -12.22 21.38 3.84
CA GLN A 491 -12.94 20.12 3.57
C GLN A 491 -12.50 19.02 4.54
N ALA A 492 -11.19 18.90 4.79
CA ALA A 492 -10.64 17.94 5.74
C ALA A 492 -11.19 18.17 7.15
N TYR A 493 -11.21 19.42 7.63
CA TYR A 493 -11.75 19.75 8.96
C TYR A 493 -13.26 19.49 9.04
N LYS A 494 -14.00 19.82 7.98
CA LYS A 494 -15.45 19.55 7.90
C LYS A 494 -15.75 18.05 8.03
N GLN A 495 -14.99 17.20 7.33
CA GLN A 495 -15.12 15.75 7.45
C GLN A 495 -14.74 15.27 8.86
N LEU A 496 -13.65 15.79 9.46
CA LEU A 496 -13.30 15.48 10.86
C LEU A 496 -14.47 15.76 11.80
N TYR A 497 -15.10 16.93 11.68
CA TYR A 497 -16.11 17.39 12.61
C TYR A 497 -17.44 16.60 12.49
N PHE A 498 -17.95 16.42 11.26
CA PHE A 498 -19.25 15.81 11.04
C PHE A 498 -19.21 14.27 10.94
N VAL A 499 -18.05 13.71 10.61
CA VAL A 499 -17.91 12.29 10.31
C VAL A 499 -16.87 11.63 11.19
N ASP A 500 -15.58 11.91 10.97
CA ASP A 500 -14.48 11.08 11.50
C ASP A 500 -14.47 11.04 13.03
N TRP A 501 -14.57 12.21 13.68
CA TRP A 501 -14.58 12.27 15.15
C TRP A 501 -15.82 11.61 15.76
N ILE A 502 -16.96 11.71 15.07
CA ILE A 502 -18.21 11.09 15.56
C ILE A 502 -18.09 9.57 15.56
N VAL A 503 -17.65 9.02 14.43
CA VAL A 503 -17.46 7.58 14.24
C VAL A 503 -16.42 7.02 15.20
N LEU A 504 -15.27 7.69 15.29
CA LEU A 504 -14.15 7.24 16.14
C LEU A 504 -14.44 7.41 17.64
N ASN A 505 -15.20 8.43 18.05
CA ASN A 505 -15.65 8.56 19.44
C ASN A 505 -16.63 7.44 19.81
N LYS A 506 -17.56 7.08 18.92
CA LYS A 506 -18.46 5.93 19.14
C LYS A 506 -17.64 4.65 19.30
N HIS A 507 -16.66 4.43 18.41
CA HIS A 507 -15.78 3.27 18.44
C HIS A 507 -14.92 3.23 19.73
N LYS A 508 -14.25 4.34 20.07
CA LYS A 508 -13.47 4.46 21.32
C LYS A 508 -14.32 4.16 22.55
N LYS A 509 -15.55 4.65 22.59
CA LYS A 509 -16.48 4.34 23.69
C LYS A 509 -16.79 2.85 23.80
N GLN A 510 -16.93 2.16 22.69
CA GLN A 510 -17.12 0.69 22.65
C GLN A 510 -15.85 -0.06 23.10
N CYS A 511 -14.67 0.43 22.71
CA CYS A 511 -13.39 -0.18 23.11
C CYS A 511 -13.04 0.05 24.59
N LEU A 512 -13.48 1.16 25.21
CA LEU A 512 -13.04 1.57 26.56
C LEU A 512 -13.16 0.48 27.62
N PRO A 513 -14.21 -0.34 27.71
CA PRO A 513 -14.30 -1.47 28.64
C PRO A 513 -13.28 -2.58 28.36
N LEU A 514 -12.82 -2.70 27.11
CA LEU A 514 -11.99 -3.80 26.60
C LEU A 514 -10.50 -3.45 26.53
N ILE A 515 -10.14 -2.17 26.72
CA ILE A 515 -8.74 -1.73 26.65
C ILE A 515 -7.94 -2.34 27.80
N ASP A 516 -6.89 -3.09 27.46
CA ASP A 516 -5.90 -3.61 28.39
C ASP A 516 -4.77 -2.61 28.64
N LEU A 517 -4.38 -1.86 27.60
CA LEU A 517 -3.35 -0.84 27.67
C LEU A 517 -3.75 0.37 26.80
N LEU A 518 -3.70 1.58 27.36
CA LEU A 518 -3.87 2.82 26.60
C LEU A 518 -2.51 3.49 26.41
N ILE A 519 -2.28 4.03 25.20
CA ILE A 519 -1.07 4.77 24.84
C ILE A 519 -1.42 6.20 24.43
N ASP A 520 -0.64 7.18 24.91
CA ASP A 520 -0.65 8.56 24.42
C ASP A 520 0.11 8.63 23.08
N GLY A 521 -0.63 8.75 21.98
CA GLY A 521 -0.09 8.76 20.61
C GLY A 521 0.39 10.15 20.11
N GLN A 522 0.39 11.18 20.97
CA GLN A 522 0.84 12.51 20.54
C GLN A 522 2.36 12.69 20.62
N ARG A 523 3.06 11.85 21.40
CA ARG A 523 4.51 11.93 21.61
C ARG A 523 5.27 11.05 20.63
N GLU A 524 6.58 11.32 20.50
CA GLU A 524 7.48 10.41 19.79
C GLU A 524 7.50 9.03 20.49
N TRP A 525 7.65 7.99 19.70
CA TRP A 525 7.54 6.61 20.21
C TRP A 525 8.56 6.23 21.27
N ASP A 526 9.73 6.89 21.28
CA ASP A 526 10.74 6.69 22.32
C ASP A 526 10.33 7.29 23.68
N GLU A 527 9.43 8.26 23.64
CA GLU A 527 8.90 8.97 24.79
C GLU A 527 7.42 8.64 25.06
N LEU A 528 6.87 7.62 24.41
CA LEU A 528 5.48 7.25 24.60
C LEU A 528 5.14 7.04 26.07
N LEU A 529 3.93 7.41 26.45
CA LEU A 529 3.36 7.15 27.77
C LEU A 529 2.24 6.14 27.64
N MET A 530 2.13 5.25 28.63
CA MET A 530 1.09 4.23 28.64
C MET A 530 0.55 3.99 30.04
N ILE A 531 -0.70 3.55 30.10
CA ILE A 531 -1.42 3.23 31.34
C ILE A 531 -2.23 1.96 31.16
N SER A 532 -2.30 1.12 32.20
CA SER A 532 -3.17 -0.06 32.18
C SER A 532 -4.64 0.34 32.03
N GLY A 533 -5.43 -0.49 31.32
CA GLY A 533 -6.87 -0.23 31.15
C GLY A 533 -7.62 -0.15 32.49
N ASN A 534 -7.19 -0.90 33.51
CA ASN A 534 -7.78 -0.85 34.84
C ASN A 534 -7.50 0.49 35.55
N ASP A 535 -6.24 0.94 35.52
CA ASP A 535 -5.87 2.24 36.10
C ASP A 535 -6.52 3.40 35.36
N LEU A 536 -6.65 3.29 34.03
CA LEU A 536 -7.39 4.26 33.20
C LEU A 536 -8.84 4.37 33.68
N ARG A 537 -9.56 3.25 33.79
CA ARG A 537 -10.97 3.23 34.18
C ARG A 537 -11.14 3.73 35.63
N GLU A 538 -10.24 3.37 36.55
CA GLU A 538 -10.21 3.89 37.90
C GLU A 538 -10.01 5.41 37.90
N GLY A 539 -9.03 5.90 37.16
CA GLY A 539 -8.76 7.34 37.00
C GLY A 539 -9.95 8.12 36.47
N LEU A 540 -10.57 7.62 35.39
CA LEU A 540 -11.77 8.23 34.79
C LEU A 540 -12.94 8.23 35.78
N HIS A 541 -13.13 7.15 36.55
CA HIS A 541 -14.15 7.08 37.56
C HIS A 541 -13.93 8.10 38.71
N LYS A 542 -12.71 8.26 39.18
CA LYS A 542 -12.35 9.28 40.16
C LYS A 542 -12.55 10.69 39.61
N MET A 543 -12.06 10.93 38.36
CA MET A 543 -12.17 12.22 37.69
C MET A 543 -13.65 12.64 37.48
N SER A 544 -14.53 11.71 37.11
CA SER A 544 -15.96 11.99 36.88
C SER A 544 -16.73 12.41 38.14
N ARG A 545 -16.16 12.20 39.33
CA ARG A 545 -16.75 12.61 40.61
C ARG A 545 -16.19 13.91 41.16
N ASN A 546 -15.18 14.49 40.48
CA ASN A 546 -14.58 15.75 40.89
C ASN A 546 -15.21 16.91 40.15
N PHE A 547 -15.18 18.09 40.79
CA PHE A 547 -15.50 19.32 40.08
C PHE A 547 -14.44 19.54 38.99
N PHE A 548 -14.90 19.90 37.81
CA PHE A 548 -14.02 20.30 36.71
C PHE A 548 -14.47 21.66 36.17
N ARG A 549 -13.50 22.43 35.71
CA ARG A 549 -13.75 23.70 35.04
C ARG A 549 -13.61 23.48 33.53
N VAL A 550 -14.53 24.02 32.75
CA VAL A 550 -14.43 24.06 31.31
C VAL A 550 -13.71 25.34 30.93
N ARG A 551 -12.56 25.23 30.30
CA ARG A 551 -11.87 26.36 29.69
C ARG A 551 -12.14 26.32 28.18
N PRO A 552 -12.54 27.45 27.56
CA PRO A 552 -12.57 27.56 26.10
C PRO A 552 -11.17 27.29 25.55
N TRP A 553 -11.11 26.44 24.57
CA TRP A 553 -9.81 25.94 24.05
C TRP A 553 -9.28 26.75 22.88
N PHE A 554 -9.85 27.91 22.62
CA PHE A 554 -9.47 28.81 21.52
C PHE A 554 -8.37 29.76 21.96
N GLU A 555 -7.52 30.14 21.01
CA GLU A 555 -6.61 31.28 21.21
C GLU A 555 -7.44 32.52 21.56
N PRO A 556 -6.96 33.41 22.43
CA PRO A 556 -7.72 34.58 22.86
C PRO A 556 -8.26 35.44 21.73
N CYS A 557 -7.54 35.52 20.61
CA CYS A 557 -7.95 36.26 19.42
C CYS A 557 -9.22 35.71 18.74
N LEU A 558 -9.49 34.40 18.84
CA LEU A 558 -10.71 33.81 18.29
C LEU A 558 -11.94 34.05 19.18
N LEU A 559 -11.75 34.28 20.48
CA LEU A 559 -12.85 34.65 21.38
C LEU A 559 -13.39 36.07 21.13
N TYR A 560 -12.57 36.94 20.58
CA TYR A 560 -12.97 38.31 20.25
C TYR A 560 -13.55 38.49 18.84
N THR A 561 -13.39 37.49 17.98
CA THR A 561 -13.82 37.55 16.58
C THR A 561 -15.00 36.65 16.26
N SER A 562 -15.37 35.75 17.14
CA SER A 562 -16.57 34.92 17.00
C SER A 562 -17.60 35.34 18.07
N ASP A 563 -18.76 35.82 17.66
CA ASP A 563 -19.95 35.97 18.52
C ASP A 563 -20.49 34.62 19.00
N ALA A 564 -19.68 33.59 18.97
CA ALA A 564 -19.95 32.23 19.45
C ALA A 564 -19.34 32.04 20.84
N ALA A 565 -19.71 32.90 21.77
CA ALA A 565 -19.53 32.68 23.19
C ALA A 565 -20.75 31.93 23.74
#